data_16ce4d1219ed5961d6447187dc8136cf
#
_entry.id   16ce4d1219ed5961d6447187dc8136cf
#
_cell.length_a   1.000
_cell.length_b   1.000
_cell.length_c   1.000
_cell.angle_alpha   90.00
_cell.angle_beta   90.00
_cell.angle_gamma   90.00
#
_symmetry.space_group_name_H-M   'P 1'
#
loop_
_entity.id
_entity.type
_entity.pdbx_description
1 polymer ?
#
loop_
_entity_poly.entity_id
_entity_poly.type
_entity_poly.pdbx_seq_one_letter_code
_entity_poly.pdbx_strand_id
1 'polypeptide(L)'
;MKTRTVEAMKNSEFLEPFLAIRTEREYDAAVERLNALVDEIGDTPRDPRYRLIETLSVLIEAYDREHHSLPEASGIEVLRFLMEEHGLTQKDLPEIGSQGVVSEVLAGRRRLNVRQIQALAARFGVDPGAFI
;
A
#
# COMPACT_ATOMS: atom_id res chain seq x y z
N MET A 1 15.22 -21.23 -27.59
CA MET A 1 14.62 -19.92 -27.92
C MET A 1 13.15 -19.83 -27.53
N LYS A 2 12.34 -20.80 -27.94
CA LYS A 2 10.91 -20.83 -27.55
C LYS A 2 10.72 -20.92 -26.03
N THR A 3 11.60 -21.67 -25.35
CA THR A 3 11.56 -21.80 -23.89
C THR A 3 11.80 -20.47 -23.17
N ARG A 4 12.76 -19.69 -23.66
CA ARG A 4 13.05 -18.36 -23.10
C ARG A 4 11.88 -17.40 -23.25
N THR A 5 11.17 -17.46 -24.37
CA THR A 5 10.01 -16.60 -24.61
C THR A 5 8.89 -16.94 -23.64
N VAL A 6 8.62 -18.23 -23.43
CA VAL A 6 7.59 -18.69 -22.49
C VAL A 6 7.94 -18.30 -21.06
N GLU A 7 9.19 -18.49 -20.66
CA GLU A 7 9.66 -18.09 -19.34
C GLU A 7 9.60 -16.58 -19.14
N ALA A 8 9.98 -15.81 -20.16
CA ALA A 8 9.88 -14.36 -20.10
C ALA A 8 8.42 -13.89 -19.93
N MET A 9 7.48 -14.55 -20.60
CA MET A 9 6.05 -14.24 -20.43
C MET A 9 5.55 -14.55 -19.02
N LYS A 10 5.95 -15.71 -18.45
CA LYS A 10 5.62 -16.06 -17.07
C LYS A 10 6.25 -15.09 -16.07
N ASN A 11 7.51 -14.74 -16.30
CA ASN A 11 8.20 -13.76 -15.47
C ASN A 11 7.56 -12.39 -15.60
N SER A 12 7.07 -12.03 -16.77
CA SER A 12 6.35 -10.79 -17.02
C SER A 12 5.08 -10.72 -16.17
N GLU A 13 4.32 -11.80 -16.08
CA GLU A 13 3.15 -11.86 -15.21
C GLU A 13 3.52 -11.66 -13.75
N PHE A 14 4.59 -12.32 -13.31
CA PHE A 14 5.10 -12.18 -11.95
C PHE A 14 5.56 -10.74 -11.68
N LEU A 15 6.22 -10.13 -12.66
CA LEU A 15 6.81 -8.80 -12.53
C LEU A 15 5.80 -7.66 -12.79
N GLU A 16 4.62 -7.98 -13.32
CA GLU A 16 3.63 -6.95 -13.68
C GLU A 16 3.40 -5.92 -12.58
N PRO A 17 3.21 -6.31 -11.30
CA PRO A 17 3.01 -5.32 -10.24
C PRO A 17 4.21 -4.39 -10.01
N PHE A 18 5.40 -4.78 -10.48
CA PHE A 18 6.62 -4.00 -10.32
C PHE A 18 6.96 -3.14 -11.54
N LEU A 19 6.12 -3.17 -12.55
CA LEU A 19 6.27 -2.33 -13.74
C LEU A 19 5.60 -0.98 -13.53
N ALA A 20 5.86 -0.06 -14.44
CA ALA A 20 5.20 1.24 -14.38
C ALA A 20 3.69 1.07 -14.34
N ILE A 21 3.05 1.75 -13.41
CA ILE A 21 1.61 1.68 -13.22
C ILE A 21 0.96 2.68 -14.18
N ARG A 22 0.07 2.20 -15.04
CA ARG A 22 -0.61 3.03 -16.06
C ARG A 22 -2.11 3.02 -15.94
N THR A 23 -2.68 2.04 -15.23
CA THR A 23 -4.13 1.87 -15.09
C THR A 23 -4.50 1.65 -13.63
N GLU A 24 -5.77 1.88 -13.30
CA GLU A 24 -6.27 1.58 -11.96
C GLU A 24 -6.16 0.09 -11.63
N ARG A 25 -6.33 -0.77 -12.62
CA ARG A 25 -6.17 -2.21 -12.44
C ARG A 25 -4.73 -2.56 -12.06
N GLU A 26 -3.77 -1.97 -12.75
CA GLU A 26 -2.35 -2.15 -12.43
C GLU A 26 -2.01 -1.58 -11.06
N TYR A 27 -2.61 -0.44 -10.70
CA TYR A 27 -2.48 0.14 -9.38
C TYR A 27 -2.99 -0.82 -8.30
N ASP A 28 -4.18 -1.37 -8.46
CA ASP A 28 -4.74 -2.31 -7.50
C ASP A 28 -3.87 -3.56 -7.34
N ALA A 29 -3.34 -4.08 -8.45
CA ALA A 29 -2.42 -5.23 -8.43
C ALA A 29 -1.13 -4.91 -7.66
N ALA A 30 -0.58 -3.72 -7.86
CA ALA A 30 0.62 -3.28 -7.16
C ALA A 30 0.38 -3.16 -5.66
N VAL A 31 -0.76 -2.60 -5.26
CA VAL A 31 -1.12 -2.46 -3.84
C VAL A 31 -1.29 -3.84 -3.19
N GLU A 32 -1.97 -4.76 -3.86
CA GLU A 32 -2.14 -6.13 -3.35
C GLU A 32 -0.79 -6.82 -3.17
N ARG A 33 0.11 -6.66 -4.15
CA ARG A 33 1.45 -7.26 -4.07
C ARG A 33 2.26 -6.65 -2.93
N LEU A 34 2.18 -5.35 -2.77
CA LEU A 34 2.85 -4.67 -1.67
C LEU A 34 2.39 -5.21 -0.32
N ASN A 35 1.08 -5.31 -0.13
CA ASN A 35 0.50 -5.81 1.10
C ASN A 35 0.94 -7.25 1.38
N ALA A 36 0.97 -8.10 0.36
CA ALA A 36 1.42 -9.48 0.50
C ALA A 36 2.89 -9.56 0.91
N LEU A 37 3.74 -8.71 0.34
CA LEU A 37 5.15 -8.67 0.69
C LEU A 37 5.36 -8.21 2.14
N VAL A 38 4.63 -7.20 2.57
CA VAL A 38 4.69 -6.74 3.97
C VAL A 38 4.25 -7.85 4.92
N ASP A 39 3.22 -8.61 4.56
CA ASP A 39 2.75 -9.73 5.38
C ASP A 39 3.79 -10.85 5.49
N GLU A 40 4.49 -11.15 4.40
CA GLU A 40 5.52 -12.19 4.38
C GLU A 40 6.80 -11.80 5.10
N ILE A 41 7.29 -10.60 4.81
CA ILE A 41 8.61 -10.14 5.26
C ILE A 41 8.52 -9.40 6.58
N GLY A 42 7.38 -8.75 6.83
CA GLY A 42 7.23 -7.90 7.98
C GLY A 42 8.15 -6.70 7.90
N ASP A 43 8.53 -6.20 9.07
CA ASP A 43 9.42 -5.06 9.19
C ASP A 43 10.87 -5.56 9.33
N THR A 44 11.38 -6.16 8.26
CA THR A 44 12.73 -6.72 8.22
C THR A 44 13.52 -6.10 7.07
N PRO A 45 14.10 -4.88 7.25
CA PRO A 45 14.87 -4.23 6.19
C PRO A 45 16.08 -5.04 5.69
N ARG A 46 16.54 -6.00 6.48
CA ARG A 46 17.66 -6.87 6.11
C ARG A 46 17.28 -7.97 5.13
N ASP A 47 15.99 -8.29 5.00
CA ASP A 47 15.54 -9.27 4.03
C ASP A 47 15.80 -8.72 2.63
N PRO A 48 16.47 -9.47 1.74
CA PRO A 48 16.74 -9.00 0.37
C PRO A 48 15.49 -8.60 -0.40
N ARG A 49 14.33 -9.19 -0.06
CA ARG A 49 13.06 -8.90 -0.71
C ARG A 49 12.47 -7.55 -0.28
N TYR A 50 13.00 -6.95 0.78
CA TYR A 50 12.54 -5.65 1.24
C TYR A 50 12.69 -4.57 0.16
N ARG A 51 13.65 -4.74 -0.73
CA ARG A 51 13.85 -3.84 -1.88
C ARG A 51 12.65 -3.83 -2.82
N LEU A 52 11.91 -4.93 -2.88
CA LEU A 52 10.66 -5.00 -3.67
C LEU A 52 9.59 -4.11 -3.04
N ILE A 53 9.51 -4.09 -1.72
CA ILE A 53 8.60 -3.20 -0.99
C ILE A 53 8.93 -1.75 -1.30
N GLU A 54 10.20 -1.38 -1.27
CA GLU A 54 10.65 -0.03 -1.59
C GLU A 54 10.27 0.37 -3.02
N THR A 55 10.50 -0.51 -3.98
CA THR A 55 10.18 -0.27 -5.38
C THR A 55 8.68 -0.09 -5.59
N LEU A 56 7.87 -0.98 -5.07
CA LEU A 56 6.42 -0.88 -5.18
C LEU A 56 5.88 0.39 -4.54
N SER A 57 6.43 0.76 -3.40
CA SER A 57 6.03 1.99 -2.71
C SER A 57 6.27 3.23 -3.58
N VAL A 58 7.42 3.30 -4.23
CA VAL A 58 7.76 4.40 -5.14
C VAL A 58 6.80 4.45 -6.33
N LEU A 59 6.52 3.31 -6.95
CA LEU A 59 5.62 3.24 -8.11
C LEU A 59 4.19 3.64 -7.74
N ILE A 60 3.70 3.15 -6.62
CA ILE A 60 2.37 3.47 -6.12
C ILE A 60 2.25 4.95 -5.82
N GLU A 61 3.22 5.52 -5.12
CA GLU A 61 3.23 6.96 -4.81
C GLU A 61 3.27 7.83 -6.07
N ALA A 62 4.05 7.43 -7.07
CA ALA A 62 4.13 8.15 -8.33
C ALA A 62 2.79 8.17 -9.06
N TYR A 63 2.11 7.03 -9.11
CA TYR A 63 0.80 6.94 -9.74
C TYR A 63 -0.24 7.78 -8.99
N ASP A 64 -0.26 7.67 -7.67
CA ASP A 64 -1.16 8.45 -6.83
C ASP A 64 -0.97 9.95 -7.04
N ARG A 65 0.28 10.38 -7.14
CA ARG A 65 0.60 11.80 -7.34
C ARG A 65 0.06 12.33 -8.67
N GLU A 66 0.09 11.50 -9.71
CA GLU A 66 -0.37 11.89 -11.04
C GLU A 66 -1.87 11.78 -11.23
N HIS A 67 -2.50 10.77 -10.64
CA HIS A 67 -3.90 10.40 -10.93
C HIS A 67 -4.85 10.61 -9.76
N HIS A 68 -4.33 10.68 -8.57
CA HIS A 68 -5.10 10.86 -7.34
C HIS A 68 -4.42 11.96 -6.54
N SER A 69 -5.02 13.08 -6.35
CA SER A 69 -4.42 14.17 -5.56
C SER A 69 -4.09 13.69 -4.15
N LEU A 70 -2.90 13.10 -3.99
CA LEU A 70 -2.46 12.61 -2.70
C LEU A 70 -2.16 13.76 -1.76
N PRO A 71 -2.76 13.73 -0.63
CA PRO A 71 -2.52 14.66 0.43
C PRO A 71 -1.21 14.39 1.15
N GLU A 72 -0.65 15.42 1.71
CA GLU A 72 0.51 15.30 2.54
C GLU A 72 0.19 14.71 3.92
N ALA A 73 1.16 14.15 4.54
CA ALA A 73 1.16 13.08 5.53
C ALA A 73 0.73 13.43 6.97
N SER A 74 -0.19 14.33 7.22
CA SER A 74 -0.71 14.56 8.57
C SER A 74 -1.85 13.60 8.98
N GLY A 75 -2.29 12.77 8.05
CA GLY A 75 -3.40 11.86 8.28
C GLY A 75 -3.15 10.76 9.30
N ILE A 76 -1.88 10.46 9.60
CA ILE A 76 -1.53 9.44 10.59
C ILE A 76 -2.03 9.84 11.99
N GLU A 77 -1.91 11.10 12.34
CA GLU A 77 -2.38 11.60 13.64
C GLU A 77 -3.91 11.48 13.77
N VAL A 78 -4.62 11.80 12.70
CA VAL A 78 -6.08 11.63 12.66
C VAL A 78 -6.43 10.15 12.80
N LEU A 79 -5.72 9.27 12.11
CA LEU A 79 -5.95 7.83 12.22
C LEU A 79 -5.73 7.34 13.65
N ARG A 80 -4.65 7.75 14.30
CA ARG A 80 -4.38 7.39 15.69
C ARG A 80 -5.49 7.86 16.61
N PHE A 81 -5.95 9.08 16.42
CA PHE A 81 -7.05 9.64 17.21
C PHE A 81 -8.33 8.81 17.04
N LEU A 82 -8.68 8.47 15.80
CA LEU A 82 -9.87 7.67 15.53
C LEU A 82 -9.76 6.26 16.10
N MET A 83 -8.59 5.67 16.04
CA MET A 83 -8.33 4.36 16.65
C MET A 83 -8.55 4.40 18.16
N GLU A 84 -8.01 5.42 18.82
CA GLU A 84 -8.20 5.61 20.27
C GLU A 84 -9.67 5.83 20.62
N GLU A 85 -10.34 6.69 19.90
CA GLU A 85 -11.76 6.99 20.11
C GLU A 85 -12.64 5.74 20.01
N HIS A 86 -12.33 4.86 19.06
CA HIS A 86 -13.13 3.67 18.79
C HIS A 86 -12.57 2.40 19.46
N GLY A 87 -11.50 2.52 20.24
CA GLY A 87 -10.90 1.39 20.92
C GLY A 87 -10.31 0.35 19.97
N LEU A 88 -9.77 0.79 18.84
CA LEU A 88 -9.25 -0.11 17.81
C LEU A 88 -7.76 -0.35 17.97
N THR A 89 -7.34 -1.57 17.69
CA THR A 89 -5.94 -1.95 17.63
C THR A 89 -5.50 -2.08 16.16
N GLN A 90 -4.22 -2.34 15.96
CA GLN A 90 -3.67 -2.52 14.61
C GLN A 90 -4.32 -3.68 13.85
N LYS A 91 -4.89 -4.64 14.54
CA LYS A 91 -5.57 -5.80 13.94
C LYS A 91 -6.97 -5.47 13.46
N ASP A 92 -7.51 -4.34 13.87
CA ASP A 92 -8.89 -3.98 13.64
C ASP A 92 -9.10 -3.07 12.43
N LEU A 93 -8.08 -2.91 11.60
CA LEU A 93 -8.11 -2.03 10.44
C LEU A 93 -7.87 -2.78 9.12
N PRO A 94 -8.80 -3.70 8.74
CA PRO A 94 -8.67 -4.42 7.48
C PRO A 94 -8.72 -3.48 6.26
N GLU A 95 -9.27 -2.28 6.41
CA GLU A 95 -9.31 -1.26 5.37
C GLU A 95 -7.91 -0.84 4.92
N ILE A 96 -6.94 -0.89 5.82
CA ILE A 96 -5.54 -0.62 5.50
C ILE A 96 -4.84 -1.89 5.03
N GLY A 97 -5.10 -3.00 5.73
CA GLY A 97 -4.47 -4.28 5.44
C GLY A 97 -4.28 -5.07 6.73
N SER A 98 -3.31 -5.96 6.71
CA SER A 98 -2.93 -6.74 7.89
C SER A 98 -2.31 -5.86 8.97
N GLN A 99 -2.09 -6.43 10.14
CA GLN A 99 -1.39 -5.77 11.23
C GLN A 99 -0.04 -5.23 10.78
N GLY A 100 0.70 -5.97 9.95
CA GLY A 100 2.00 -5.54 9.46
C GLY A 100 1.92 -4.28 8.61
N VAL A 101 0.93 -4.20 7.73
CA VAL A 101 0.70 -3.02 6.90
C VAL A 101 0.30 -1.83 7.78
N VAL A 102 -0.60 -2.03 8.73
CA VAL A 102 -1.03 -0.98 9.66
C VAL A 102 0.17 -0.45 10.48
N SER A 103 1.00 -1.36 10.97
CA SER A 103 2.20 -0.99 11.72
C SER A 103 3.13 -0.11 10.90
N GLU A 104 3.35 -0.45 9.63
CA GLU A 104 4.18 0.33 8.72
C GLU A 104 3.62 1.74 8.51
N VAL A 105 2.30 1.84 8.33
CA VAL A 105 1.63 3.13 8.16
C VAL A 105 1.76 3.99 9.42
N LEU A 106 1.48 3.42 10.58
CA LEU A 106 1.55 4.16 11.85
C LEU A 106 2.97 4.57 12.21
N ALA A 107 3.96 3.80 11.78
CA ALA A 107 5.36 4.14 11.98
C ALA A 107 5.88 5.23 11.03
N GLY A 108 5.05 5.67 10.07
CA GLY A 108 5.46 6.66 9.08
C GLY A 108 6.34 6.12 7.97
N ARG A 109 6.51 4.81 7.89
CA ARG A 109 7.33 4.16 6.85
C ARG A 109 6.58 3.99 5.55
N ARG A 110 5.28 4.10 5.60
CA ARG A 110 4.40 3.91 4.46
C ARG A 110 3.27 4.90 4.54
N ARG A 111 2.97 5.52 3.41
CA ARG A 111 1.82 6.40 3.31
C ARG A 111 0.55 5.60 3.04
N LEU A 112 -0.57 6.13 3.52
CA LEU A 112 -1.86 5.64 3.08
C LEU A 112 -2.02 5.94 1.59
N ASN A 113 -2.44 4.94 0.82
CA ASN A 113 -2.80 5.16 -0.56
C ASN A 113 -4.27 5.57 -0.67
N VAL A 114 -4.68 5.99 -1.87
CA VAL A 114 -6.04 6.49 -2.08
C VAL A 114 -7.10 5.46 -1.72
N ARG A 115 -6.89 4.19 -2.03
CA ARG A 115 -7.85 3.12 -1.71
C ARG A 115 -8.04 2.98 -0.20
N GLN A 116 -6.95 3.04 0.53
CA GLN A 116 -6.99 2.97 2.00
C GLN A 116 -7.69 4.18 2.58
N ILE A 117 -7.38 5.38 2.08
CA ILE A 117 -8.02 6.62 2.52
C ILE A 117 -9.53 6.56 2.29
N GLN A 118 -9.96 6.12 1.13
CA GLN A 118 -11.39 6.01 0.81
C GLN A 118 -12.09 5.01 1.73
N ALA A 119 -11.46 3.87 1.98
CA ALA A 119 -12.04 2.85 2.86
C ALA A 119 -12.12 3.33 4.31
N LEU A 120 -11.10 4.01 4.79
CA LEU A 120 -11.10 4.59 6.15
C LEU A 120 -12.15 5.69 6.29
N ALA A 121 -12.26 6.55 5.30
CA ALA A 121 -13.26 7.63 5.29
C ALA A 121 -14.67 7.04 5.38
N ALA A 122 -14.95 5.99 4.63
CA ALA A 122 -16.24 5.31 4.66
C ALA A 122 -16.49 4.67 6.03
N ARG A 123 -15.50 4.02 6.60
CA ARG A 123 -15.63 3.35 7.90
C ARG A 123 -15.95 4.34 9.02
N PHE A 124 -15.19 5.42 9.09
CA PHE A 124 -15.32 6.37 10.19
C PHE A 124 -16.35 7.47 9.92
N GLY A 125 -16.93 7.49 8.73
CA GLY A 125 -17.90 8.52 8.36
C GLY A 125 -17.31 9.92 8.32
N VAL A 126 -16.04 10.04 7.91
CA VAL A 126 -15.33 11.31 7.82
C VAL A 126 -14.96 11.60 6.36
N ASP A 127 -14.64 12.85 6.08
CA ASP A 127 -14.16 13.25 4.77
C ASP A 127 -12.79 12.60 4.50
N PRO A 128 -12.54 12.09 3.28
CA PRO A 128 -11.21 11.57 2.94
C PRO A 128 -10.09 12.56 3.22
N GLY A 129 -10.36 13.86 3.11
CA GLY A 129 -9.41 14.91 3.44
C GLY A 129 -8.92 14.91 4.88
N ALA A 130 -9.63 14.23 5.79
CA ALA A 130 -9.20 14.11 7.17
C ALA A 130 -7.89 13.33 7.32
N PHE A 131 -7.58 12.47 6.36
CA PHE A 131 -6.35 11.67 6.36
C PHE A 131 -5.23 12.32 5.54
N ILE A 132 -5.41 13.54 5.23
CA ILE A 132 -4.49 14.34 4.42
C ILE A 132 -3.51 15.11 5.29
#